data_b578735566b71b39ccc899e772d60497
#
_entry.id   b578735566b71b39ccc899e772d60497
#
_cell.length_a   1.000
_cell.length_b   1.000
_cell.length_c   1.000
_cell.angle_alpha   90.00
_cell.angle_beta   90.00
_cell.angle_gamma   90.00
#
_symmetry.space_group_name_H-M   'P 1'
#
loop_
_entity.id
_entity.type
_entity.pdbx_description
1 polymer ?
#
loop_
_entity_poly.entity_id
_entity_poly.type
_entity_poly.pdbx_seq_one_letter_code
_entity_poly.pdbx_strand_id
1 'polypeptide(L)'
;MSKAISRRDFMKVTGAVGAAGLLAACGGNSAASGSAASTASSAPAASADESLALSDGPVSMTISWWGGDSRHEAYQNAIKEFQAEHSNITIEPTFAAWSGWEEKMAAAFIAGNAQDVCQVNWNWLYNYSADGSKFVDLNTVSNFLDLTQWDKAAMDACYVANAQQCVPVSMTGRIFFWNMTTFNKAGITEVPKTLDDLMAAG
;
A
#
# COMPACT_ATOMS: atom_id res chain seq x y z
N MET A 1 -19.12 -5.79 28.87
CA MET A 1 -17.69 -5.74 28.60
C MET A 1 -17.46 -6.41 27.24
N SER A 2 -17.50 -5.66 26.16
CA SER A 2 -17.22 -6.17 24.81
C SER A 2 -15.69 -6.27 24.63
N LYS A 3 -15.21 -7.47 24.29
CA LYS A 3 -13.79 -7.69 24.00
C LYS A 3 -13.47 -7.05 22.67
N ALA A 4 -12.49 -6.15 22.64
CA ALA A 4 -11.89 -5.66 21.42
C ALA A 4 -11.35 -6.84 20.61
N ILE A 5 -11.72 -6.92 19.33
CA ILE A 5 -11.24 -7.96 18.43
C ILE A 5 -9.80 -7.59 18.06
N SER A 6 -8.83 -8.43 18.43
CA SER A 6 -7.43 -8.22 18.06
C SER A 6 -7.19 -8.66 16.61
N ARG A 7 -6.13 -8.11 15.98
CA ARG A 7 -5.67 -8.53 14.63
C ARG A 7 -5.56 -10.06 14.48
N ARG A 8 -5.16 -10.75 15.53
CA ARG A 8 -5.07 -12.21 15.57
C ARG A 8 -6.43 -12.90 15.47
N ASP A 9 -7.46 -12.28 16.02
CA ASP A 9 -8.81 -12.86 16.02
C ASP A 9 -9.49 -12.61 14.67
N PHE A 10 -9.22 -11.47 14.03
CA PHE A 10 -9.63 -11.19 12.65
C PHE A 10 -9.00 -12.18 11.64
N MET A 11 -7.70 -12.45 11.76
CA MET A 11 -7.00 -13.43 10.91
C MET A 11 -7.45 -14.87 11.16
N LYS A 12 -7.95 -15.20 12.34
CA LYS A 12 -8.49 -16.54 12.65
C LYS A 12 -9.89 -16.77 12.09
N VAL A 13 -10.69 -15.72 12.00
CA VAL A 13 -12.04 -15.81 11.42
C VAL A 13 -11.97 -16.01 9.90
N THR A 14 -11.05 -15.33 9.20
CA THR A 14 -10.81 -15.53 7.78
C THR A 14 -10.11 -16.86 7.44
N GLY A 15 -9.29 -17.40 8.36
CA GLY A 15 -8.62 -18.70 8.18
C GLY A 15 -9.50 -19.93 8.43
N ALA A 16 -10.58 -19.80 9.15
CA ALA A 16 -11.43 -20.95 9.55
C ALA A 16 -12.39 -21.43 8.45
N VAL A 17 -12.66 -20.62 7.43
CA VAL A 17 -13.56 -21.01 6.33
C VAL A 17 -12.82 -21.80 5.24
N GLY A 18 -11.48 -21.76 5.17
CA GLY A 18 -10.66 -22.46 4.17
C GLY A 18 -10.24 -23.89 4.52
N ALA A 19 -10.39 -24.34 5.76
CA ALA A 19 -9.81 -25.61 6.24
C ALA A 19 -10.78 -26.80 6.30
N ALA A 20 -12.05 -26.64 5.99
CA ALA A 20 -13.06 -27.72 6.10
C ALA A 20 -13.24 -28.57 4.82
N GLY A 21 -12.47 -28.32 3.74
CA GLY A 21 -12.66 -28.95 2.45
C GLY A 21 -11.64 -30.03 2.03
N LEU A 22 -10.62 -30.35 2.80
CA LEU A 22 -9.49 -31.19 2.33
C LEU A 22 -9.20 -32.47 3.15
N LEU A 23 -10.17 -33.07 3.83
CA LEU A 23 -9.98 -34.32 4.57
C LEU A 23 -10.86 -35.49 4.11
N ALA A 24 -11.21 -35.57 2.83
CA ALA A 24 -11.95 -36.73 2.30
C ALA A 24 -11.40 -37.16 0.96
N ALA A 25 -10.15 -37.63 0.86
CA ALA A 25 -9.66 -38.49 -0.23
C ALA A 25 -8.26 -39.07 0.08
N CYS A 26 -8.20 -40.07 0.94
CA CYS A 26 -7.10 -41.04 0.95
C CYS A 26 -7.67 -42.41 1.20
N GLY A 27 -7.83 -43.20 0.13
CA GLY A 27 -8.13 -44.63 0.21
C GLY A 27 -8.32 -45.25 -1.16
N GLY A 28 -7.33 -46.04 -1.65
CA GLY A 28 -7.57 -47.10 -2.68
C GLY A 28 -6.98 -46.91 -4.07
N ASN A 29 -5.80 -47.35 -4.23
CA ASN A 29 -5.12 -48.19 -5.24
C ASN A 29 -5.65 -48.30 -6.69
N SER A 30 -4.68 -48.27 -7.62
CA SER A 30 -4.54 -48.88 -8.97
C SER A 30 -4.63 -48.00 -10.20
N ALA A 31 -3.49 -47.97 -10.85
CA ALA A 31 -3.03 -47.63 -12.19
C ALA A 31 -4.07 -47.51 -13.35
N ALA A 32 -3.95 -46.42 -14.11
CA ALA A 32 -3.96 -46.43 -15.58
C ALA A 32 -3.55 -45.07 -16.15
N SER A 33 -2.67 -45.09 -17.15
CA SER A 33 -2.19 -43.96 -17.96
C SER A 33 -3.31 -43.22 -18.66
N GLY A 34 -3.30 -41.91 -18.64
CA GLY A 34 -4.20 -41.08 -19.43
C GLY A 34 -3.80 -39.60 -19.37
N SER A 35 -3.55 -39.03 -20.54
CA SER A 35 -3.17 -37.64 -20.84
C SER A 35 -3.74 -36.59 -19.90
N ALA A 36 -2.84 -35.76 -19.38
CA ALA A 36 -3.19 -34.57 -18.60
C ALA A 36 -3.69 -33.45 -19.53
N ALA A 37 -4.98 -33.18 -19.49
CA ALA A 37 -5.53 -31.90 -19.91
C ALA A 37 -5.40 -30.93 -18.71
N SER A 38 -4.65 -29.87 -18.90
CA SER A 38 -4.53 -28.79 -17.92
C SER A 38 -5.86 -28.05 -17.81
N THR A 39 -6.68 -28.40 -16.85
CA THR A 39 -7.78 -27.54 -16.42
C THR A 39 -7.22 -26.48 -15.46
N ALA A 40 -7.11 -25.26 -15.96
CA ALA A 40 -6.91 -24.09 -15.12
C ALA A 40 -8.05 -24.07 -14.08
N SER A 41 -7.70 -24.33 -12.83
CA SER A 41 -8.59 -24.11 -11.70
C SER A 41 -8.76 -22.61 -11.52
N SER A 42 -9.85 -22.06 -12.04
CA SER A 42 -10.31 -20.74 -11.66
C SER A 42 -10.64 -20.77 -10.18
N ALA A 43 -9.87 -20.04 -9.39
CA ALA A 43 -10.23 -19.74 -8.02
C ALA A 43 -11.62 -19.07 -8.04
N PRO A 44 -12.54 -19.44 -7.14
CA PRO A 44 -13.82 -18.75 -7.05
C PRO A 44 -13.56 -17.28 -6.74
N ALA A 45 -14.05 -16.40 -7.61
CA ALA A 45 -14.17 -14.99 -7.30
C ALA A 45 -14.96 -14.91 -5.99
N ALA A 46 -14.34 -14.36 -4.95
CA ALA A 46 -15.02 -14.04 -3.72
C ALA A 46 -16.18 -13.12 -4.08
N SER A 47 -17.38 -13.58 -3.82
CA SER A 47 -18.59 -12.78 -3.99
C SER A 47 -18.47 -11.56 -3.07
N ALA A 48 -18.37 -10.38 -3.66
CA ALA A 48 -18.38 -9.10 -2.96
C ALA A 48 -19.82 -8.83 -2.47
N ASP A 49 -20.25 -9.52 -1.41
CA ASP A 49 -21.52 -9.22 -0.75
C ASP A 49 -21.57 -9.73 0.71
N GLU A 50 -20.51 -9.52 1.46
CA GLU A 50 -20.63 -9.27 2.89
C GLU A 50 -20.42 -7.75 3.04
N SER A 51 -21.49 -7.02 3.32
CA SER A 51 -21.41 -5.58 3.56
C SER A 51 -20.46 -5.36 4.73
N LEU A 52 -19.24 -4.92 4.42
CA LEU A 52 -18.32 -4.41 5.41
C LEU A 52 -19.05 -3.27 6.11
N ALA A 53 -19.51 -3.50 7.35
CA ALA A 53 -20.12 -2.46 8.14
C ALA A 53 -19.02 -1.72 8.90
N LEU A 54 -19.10 -0.40 8.91
CA LEU A 54 -18.24 0.39 9.78
C LEU A 54 -18.57 0.01 11.26
N SER A 55 -17.52 -0.12 12.08
CA SER A 55 -17.69 -0.42 13.49
C SER A 55 -18.17 0.81 14.25
N ASP A 56 -19.28 0.71 14.96
CA ASP A 56 -19.72 1.74 15.91
C ASP A 56 -19.00 1.64 17.27
N GLY A 57 -18.22 0.59 17.48
CA GLY A 57 -17.44 0.36 18.69
C GLY A 57 -16.10 1.10 18.70
N PRO A 58 -15.39 1.09 19.86
CA PRO A 58 -14.06 1.67 19.95
C PRO A 58 -13.08 0.99 18.99
N VAL A 59 -12.38 1.78 18.17
CA VAL A 59 -11.36 1.35 17.21
C VAL A 59 -10.04 1.97 17.61
N SER A 60 -8.99 1.16 17.71
CA SER A 60 -7.60 1.65 17.83
C SER A 60 -6.81 1.20 16.63
N MET A 61 -6.16 2.15 15.96
CA MET A 61 -5.34 1.91 14.78
C MET A 61 -4.03 2.68 14.84
N THR A 62 -3.07 2.22 14.07
CA THR A 62 -1.74 2.80 13.98
C THR A 62 -1.49 3.32 12.57
N ILE A 63 -0.81 4.47 12.47
CA ILE A 63 -0.42 5.04 11.17
C ILE A 63 1.07 5.41 11.17
N SER A 64 1.72 5.27 10.03
CA SER A 64 3.12 5.65 9.90
C SER A 64 3.43 6.42 8.62
N TRP A 65 4.37 7.40 8.76
CA TRP A 65 4.86 8.18 7.63
C TRP A 65 6.27 8.73 7.88
N TRP A 66 6.94 9.15 6.81
CA TRP A 66 8.20 9.88 6.90
C TRP A 66 8.02 11.33 6.46
N GLY A 67 8.91 12.20 6.92
CA GLY A 67 8.94 13.59 6.46
C GLY A 67 9.84 14.48 7.30
N GLY A 68 9.72 15.78 7.07
CA GLY A 68 10.25 16.82 7.94
C GLY A 68 9.17 17.36 8.88
N ASP A 69 9.54 18.27 9.75
CA ASP A 69 8.72 18.80 10.84
C ASP A 69 7.36 19.32 10.38
N SER A 70 7.32 20.08 9.29
CA SER A 70 6.06 20.63 8.76
C SER A 70 5.07 19.53 8.31
N ARG A 71 5.57 18.41 7.77
CA ARG A 71 4.73 17.27 7.43
C ARG A 71 4.25 16.55 8.69
N HIS A 72 5.13 16.39 9.68
CA HIS A 72 4.76 15.76 10.95
C HIS A 72 3.65 16.54 11.65
N GLU A 73 3.76 17.86 11.68
CA GLU A 73 2.73 18.74 12.25
C GLU A 73 1.41 18.63 11.47
N ALA A 74 1.45 18.72 10.14
CA ALA A 74 0.25 18.62 9.30
C ALA A 74 -0.51 17.32 9.51
N TYR A 75 0.19 16.17 9.53
CA TYR A 75 -0.45 14.85 9.75
C TYR A 75 -1.00 14.72 11.16
N GLN A 76 -0.29 15.20 12.18
CA GLN A 76 -0.78 15.17 13.57
C GLN A 76 -2.02 16.04 13.74
N ASN A 77 -2.06 17.22 13.10
CA ASN A 77 -3.25 18.08 13.12
C ASN A 77 -4.44 17.41 12.41
N ALA A 78 -4.23 16.79 11.24
CA ALA A 78 -5.27 16.06 10.55
C ALA A 78 -5.81 14.89 11.37
N ILE A 79 -4.95 14.12 12.05
CA ILE A 79 -5.35 13.05 12.96
C ILE A 79 -6.21 13.59 14.10
N LYS A 80 -5.80 14.71 14.69
CA LYS A 80 -6.54 15.34 15.78
C LYS A 80 -7.93 15.80 15.35
N GLU A 81 -8.05 16.42 14.18
CA GLU A 81 -9.33 16.84 13.62
C GLU A 81 -10.21 15.62 13.31
N PHE A 82 -9.66 14.59 12.69
CA PHE A 82 -10.38 13.35 12.40
C PHE A 82 -10.91 12.68 13.68
N GLN A 83 -10.10 12.58 14.73
CA GLN A 83 -10.53 12.01 16.01
C GLN A 83 -11.57 12.87 16.73
N ALA A 84 -11.59 14.18 16.49
CA ALA A 84 -12.63 15.05 17.05
C ALA A 84 -13.99 14.79 16.41
N GLU A 85 -14.04 14.42 15.14
CA GLU A 85 -15.25 14.04 14.42
C GLU A 85 -15.64 12.57 14.66
N HIS A 86 -14.66 11.70 14.93
CA HIS A 86 -14.82 10.25 15.12
C HIS A 86 -14.30 9.82 16.48
N SER A 87 -15.02 10.17 17.52
CA SER A 87 -14.59 9.99 18.93
C SER A 87 -14.42 8.53 19.37
N ASN A 88 -14.95 7.58 18.60
CA ASN A 88 -14.76 6.14 18.81
C ASN A 88 -13.44 5.61 18.22
N ILE A 89 -12.69 6.44 17.45
CA ILE A 89 -11.46 6.03 16.79
C ILE A 89 -10.26 6.69 17.49
N THR A 90 -9.28 5.88 17.87
CA THR A 90 -7.99 6.33 18.38
C THR A 90 -6.90 5.96 17.37
N ILE A 91 -6.08 6.94 16.99
CA ILE A 91 -5.00 6.75 16.03
C ILE A 91 -3.65 7.03 16.71
N GLU A 92 -2.76 6.04 16.71
CA GLU A 92 -1.41 6.16 17.23
C GLU A 92 -0.41 6.39 16.09
N PRO A 93 0.22 7.58 15.98
CA PRO A 93 1.16 7.89 14.92
C PRO A 93 2.57 7.36 15.21
N THR A 94 3.26 6.90 14.16
CA THR A 94 4.70 6.64 14.16
C THR A 94 5.32 7.36 12.97
N PHE A 95 6.29 8.23 13.19
CA PHE A 95 6.92 8.98 12.12
C PHE A 95 8.42 9.21 12.39
N ALA A 96 9.17 9.46 11.31
CA ALA A 96 10.58 9.80 11.37
C ALA A 96 11.02 10.55 10.10
N ALA A 97 12.29 10.94 10.06
CA ALA A 97 12.92 11.45 8.84
C ALA A 97 12.99 10.34 7.76
N TRP A 98 13.28 10.75 6.52
CA TRP A 98 13.44 9.83 5.38
C TRP A 98 14.57 8.81 5.58
N SER A 99 15.69 9.25 6.15
CA SER A 99 16.88 8.40 6.31
C SER A 99 16.59 7.19 7.20
N GLY A 100 16.87 5.99 6.71
CA GLY A 100 16.62 4.72 7.41
C GLY A 100 15.16 4.29 7.48
N TRP A 101 14.24 5.03 6.83
CA TRP A 101 12.81 4.70 6.89
C TRP A 101 12.48 3.44 6.10
N GLU A 102 13.08 3.25 4.93
CA GLU A 102 12.86 2.06 4.09
C GLU A 102 13.23 0.79 4.85
N GLU A 103 14.42 0.76 5.43
CA GLU A 103 14.93 -0.40 6.18
C GLU A 103 14.06 -0.70 7.40
N LYS A 104 13.63 0.34 8.12
CA LYS A 104 12.71 0.20 9.25
C LYS A 104 11.39 -0.42 8.82
N MET A 105 10.80 0.07 7.72
CA MET A 105 9.53 -0.46 7.22
C MET A 105 9.67 -1.87 6.66
N ALA A 106 10.74 -2.17 5.93
CA ALA A 106 11.02 -3.52 5.44
C ALA A 106 11.10 -4.52 6.60
N ALA A 107 11.82 -4.18 7.66
CA ALA A 107 11.91 -5.00 8.87
C ALA A 107 10.53 -5.18 9.54
N ALA A 108 9.73 -4.13 9.63
CA ALA A 108 8.39 -4.19 10.21
C ALA A 108 7.44 -5.10 9.42
N PHE A 109 7.47 -5.04 8.08
CA PHE A 109 6.68 -5.92 7.21
C PHE A 109 7.11 -7.39 7.33
N ILE A 110 8.42 -7.66 7.40
CA ILE A 110 8.95 -9.02 7.59
C ILE A 110 8.51 -9.57 8.96
N ALA A 111 8.59 -8.75 10.01
CA ALA A 111 8.23 -9.13 11.37
C ALA A 111 6.70 -9.20 11.60
N GLY A 112 5.88 -8.74 10.64
CA GLY A 112 4.42 -8.72 10.75
C GLY A 112 3.90 -7.71 11.79
N ASN A 113 4.67 -6.67 12.09
CA ASN A 113 4.32 -5.61 13.04
C ASN A 113 4.32 -4.20 12.41
N ALA A 114 4.17 -4.12 11.09
CA ALA A 114 3.93 -2.85 10.42
C ALA A 114 2.61 -2.23 10.90
N GLN A 115 2.52 -0.90 10.81
CA GLN A 115 1.33 -0.15 11.19
C GLN A 115 0.13 -0.51 10.29
N ASP A 116 -1.08 -0.24 10.77
CA ASP A 116 -2.32 -0.52 10.02
C ASP A 116 -2.42 0.30 8.74
N VAL A 117 -2.00 1.56 8.81
CA VAL A 117 -1.87 2.46 7.66
C VAL A 117 -0.42 2.91 7.54
N CYS A 118 0.19 2.69 6.39
CA CYS A 118 1.58 2.99 6.15
C CYS A 118 1.74 3.88 4.92
N GLN A 119 2.53 4.96 5.06
CA GLN A 119 3.04 5.64 3.87
C GLN A 119 4.12 4.76 3.24
N VAL A 120 3.97 4.46 1.94
CA VAL A 120 4.90 3.65 1.17
C VAL A 120 5.36 4.45 -0.05
N ASN A 121 6.63 4.38 -0.40
CA ASN A 121 7.09 4.91 -1.68
C ASN A 121 6.66 3.93 -2.79
N TRP A 122 6.22 4.43 -3.93
CA TRP A 122 5.71 3.63 -5.03
C TRP A 122 6.66 2.51 -5.49
N ASN A 123 7.97 2.75 -5.49
CA ASN A 123 8.96 1.75 -5.87
C ASN A 123 9.16 0.64 -4.81
N TRP A 124 8.84 0.91 -3.53
CA TRP A 124 8.90 -0.11 -2.48
C TRP A 124 7.68 -1.03 -2.51
N LEU A 125 6.58 -0.57 -3.07
CA LEU A 125 5.34 -1.34 -3.18
C LEU A 125 5.58 -2.68 -3.87
N TYR A 126 6.36 -2.70 -4.95
CA TYR A 126 6.77 -3.93 -5.63
C TYR A 126 7.65 -4.84 -4.78
N ASN A 127 8.48 -4.27 -3.91
CA ASN A 127 9.33 -5.06 -3.02
C ASN A 127 8.55 -5.67 -1.86
N TYR A 128 7.54 -4.95 -1.34
CA TYR A 128 6.78 -5.40 -0.19
C TYR A 128 5.60 -6.30 -0.58
N SER A 129 5.01 -6.10 -1.74
CA SER A 129 3.76 -6.74 -2.16
C SER A 129 3.74 -7.07 -3.64
N ALA A 130 4.78 -7.75 -4.14
CA ALA A 130 4.90 -8.13 -5.55
C ALA A 130 3.73 -9.00 -6.04
N ASP A 131 3.14 -9.78 -5.16
CA ASP A 131 2.01 -10.67 -5.40
C ASP A 131 0.63 -10.05 -5.06
N GLY A 132 0.61 -8.81 -4.59
CA GLY A 132 -0.62 -8.11 -4.20
C GLY A 132 -1.19 -8.50 -2.83
N SER A 133 -0.52 -9.34 -2.05
CA SER A 133 -1.10 -9.96 -0.85
C SER A 133 -0.86 -9.20 0.46
N LYS A 134 0.03 -8.20 0.47
CA LYS A 134 0.44 -7.53 1.72
C LYS A 134 -0.47 -6.39 2.13
N PHE A 135 -1.10 -5.75 1.18
CA PHE A 135 -2.01 -4.64 1.42
C PHE A 135 -3.42 -5.02 0.96
N VAL A 136 -4.41 -4.37 1.55
CA VAL A 136 -5.79 -4.54 1.12
C VAL A 136 -5.96 -4.02 -0.30
N ASP A 137 -6.66 -4.75 -1.14
CA ASP A 137 -7.11 -4.22 -2.42
C ASP A 137 -8.23 -3.21 -2.18
N LEU A 138 -7.93 -1.94 -2.39
CA LEU A 138 -8.86 -0.82 -2.14
C LEU A 138 -10.10 -0.87 -3.03
N ASN A 139 -10.08 -1.61 -4.14
CA ASN A 139 -11.28 -1.84 -4.94
C ASN A 139 -12.35 -2.60 -4.15
N THR A 140 -11.96 -3.44 -3.18
CA THR A 140 -12.88 -4.19 -2.32
C THR A 140 -13.59 -3.34 -1.28
N VAL A 141 -13.10 -2.12 -1.02
CA VAL A 141 -13.66 -1.16 -0.08
C VAL A 141 -14.17 0.12 -0.76
N SER A 142 -14.38 0.07 -2.06
CA SER A 142 -14.85 1.22 -2.87
C SER A 142 -16.22 1.76 -2.43
N ASN A 143 -17.00 1.00 -1.67
CA ASN A 143 -18.24 1.46 -1.07
C ASN A 143 -18.02 2.52 0.04
N PHE A 144 -16.81 2.58 0.62
CA PHE A 144 -16.43 3.51 1.68
C PHE A 144 -15.37 4.51 1.23
N LEU A 145 -14.59 4.18 0.22
CA LEU A 145 -13.50 5.00 -0.29
C LEU A 145 -13.74 5.30 -1.77
N ASP A 146 -14.11 6.54 -2.07
CA ASP A 146 -14.27 7.00 -3.45
C ASP A 146 -12.89 7.18 -4.11
N LEU A 147 -12.48 6.19 -4.88
CA LEU A 147 -11.20 6.18 -5.59
C LEU A 147 -11.16 7.14 -6.79
N THR A 148 -12.29 7.72 -7.20
CA THR A 148 -12.34 8.67 -8.32
C THR A 148 -11.82 10.06 -7.96
N GLN A 149 -11.55 10.32 -6.69
CA GLN A 149 -10.98 11.58 -6.20
C GLN A 149 -9.53 11.81 -6.65
N TRP A 150 -8.83 10.75 -7.08
CA TRP A 150 -7.43 10.83 -7.49
C TRP A 150 -7.28 10.76 -8.99
N ASP A 151 -6.25 11.45 -9.51
CA ASP A 151 -5.86 11.34 -10.91
C ASP A 151 -5.51 9.89 -11.28
N LYS A 152 -6.02 9.43 -12.43
CA LYS A 152 -5.82 8.04 -12.86
C LYS A 152 -4.33 7.68 -13.02
N ALA A 153 -3.50 8.56 -13.55
CA ALA A 153 -2.10 8.24 -13.75
C ALA A 153 -1.35 8.10 -12.42
N ALA A 154 -1.76 8.87 -11.39
CA ALA A 154 -1.24 8.71 -10.04
C ALA A 154 -1.72 7.41 -9.38
N MET A 155 -2.97 7.02 -9.61
CA MET A 155 -3.54 5.75 -9.14
C MET A 155 -2.87 4.55 -9.79
N ASP A 156 -2.56 4.62 -11.09
CA ASP A 156 -1.88 3.54 -11.81
C ASP A 156 -0.49 3.21 -11.21
N ALA A 157 0.20 4.19 -10.63
CA ALA A 157 1.46 3.97 -9.92
C ALA A 157 1.28 3.19 -8.59
N CYS A 158 0.06 3.13 -8.08
CA CYS A 158 -0.31 2.43 -6.86
C CYS A 158 -0.95 1.05 -7.14
N TYR A 159 -1.01 0.63 -8.40
CA TYR A 159 -1.64 -0.61 -8.84
C TYR A 159 -0.57 -1.69 -9.07
N VAL A 160 -0.60 -2.76 -8.29
CA VAL A 160 0.37 -3.86 -8.36
C VAL A 160 -0.35 -5.19 -8.27
N ALA A 161 0.04 -6.16 -9.09
CA ALA A 161 -0.50 -7.52 -9.09
C ALA A 161 -2.03 -7.58 -9.21
N ASN A 162 -2.61 -6.74 -10.07
CA ASN A 162 -4.06 -6.61 -10.30
C ASN A 162 -4.86 -6.10 -9.08
N ALA A 163 -4.22 -5.43 -8.13
CA ALA A 163 -4.84 -4.84 -6.95
C ALA A 163 -4.47 -3.36 -6.78
N GLN A 164 -5.42 -2.52 -6.42
CA GLN A 164 -5.19 -1.13 -6.01
C GLN A 164 -4.77 -1.11 -4.55
N GLN A 165 -3.47 -1.15 -4.30
CA GLN A 165 -2.94 -1.39 -2.96
C GLN A 165 -2.76 -0.12 -2.11
N CYS A 166 -2.80 1.04 -2.72
CA CYS A 166 -2.75 2.33 -2.00
C CYS A 166 -3.35 3.46 -2.84
N VAL A 167 -3.45 4.63 -2.21
CA VAL A 167 -3.79 5.89 -2.86
C VAL A 167 -2.61 6.84 -2.82
N PRO A 168 -2.41 7.70 -3.84
CA PRO A 168 -1.32 8.65 -3.86
C PRO A 168 -1.59 9.80 -2.88
N VAL A 169 -0.69 10.03 -1.93
CA VAL A 169 -0.76 11.16 -0.98
C VAL A 169 0.12 12.33 -1.40
N SER A 170 1.12 12.09 -2.24
CA SER A 170 1.95 13.13 -2.86
C SER A 170 2.67 12.58 -4.08
N MET A 171 2.98 13.46 -5.02
CA MET A 171 3.80 13.14 -6.18
C MET A 171 5.09 13.96 -6.14
N THR A 172 6.22 13.31 -6.45
CA THR A 172 7.50 13.96 -6.59
C THR A 172 8.11 13.59 -7.94
N GLY A 173 8.72 14.55 -8.59
CA GLY A 173 9.44 14.34 -9.85
C GLY A 173 10.92 14.58 -9.68
N ARG A 174 11.75 13.83 -10.37
CA ARG A 174 13.17 14.16 -10.54
C ARG A 174 13.28 15.05 -11.76
N ILE A 175 13.69 16.28 -11.53
CA ILE A 175 13.84 17.29 -12.57
C ILE A 175 15.23 17.91 -12.51
N PHE A 176 15.71 18.40 -13.63
CA PHE A 176 16.92 19.19 -13.67
C PHE A 176 16.59 20.66 -13.43
N PHE A 177 17.33 21.28 -12.55
CA PHE A 177 17.33 22.73 -12.36
C PHE A 177 18.60 23.31 -13.00
N TRP A 178 18.42 24.28 -13.89
CA TRP A 178 19.51 24.93 -14.56
C TRP A 178 19.85 26.25 -13.86
N ASN A 179 21.06 26.38 -13.32
CA ASN A 179 21.54 27.63 -12.78
C ASN A 179 22.00 28.53 -13.94
N MET A 180 21.07 29.26 -14.54
CA MET A 180 21.36 30.12 -15.70
C MET A 180 22.38 31.22 -15.40
N THR A 181 22.51 31.66 -14.13
CA THR A 181 23.59 32.60 -13.74
C THR A 181 24.97 31.98 -13.96
N THR A 182 25.14 30.72 -13.58
CA THR A 182 26.41 30.00 -13.78
C THR A 182 26.63 29.69 -15.26
N PHE A 183 25.61 29.22 -15.97
CA PHE A 183 25.69 28.96 -17.41
C PHE A 183 26.07 30.22 -18.21
N ASN A 184 25.43 31.34 -17.96
CA ASN A 184 25.75 32.60 -18.63
C ASN A 184 27.19 33.06 -18.35
N LYS A 185 27.73 32.86 -17.15
CA LYS A 185 29.13 33.13 -16.84
C LYS A 185 30.09 32.23 -17.62
N ALA A 186 29.68 31.01 -17.95
CA ALA A 186 30.43 30.07 -18.80
C ALA A 186 30.19 30.28 -20.31
N GLY A 187 29.42 31.30 -20.70
CA GLY A 187 29.08 31.58 -22.07
C GLY A 187 27.96 30.73 -22.67
N ILE A 188 27.27 29.93 -21.86
CA ILE A 188 26.14 29.08 -22.24
C ILE A 188 24.85 29.87 -22.00
N THR A 189 24.21 30.31 -23.07
CA THR A 189 23.04 31.21 -23.01
C THR A 189 21.72 30.47 -23.13
N GLU A 190 21.73 29.22 -23.56
CA GLU A 190 20.54 28.38 -23.69
C GLU A 190 20.64 27.12 -22.80
N VAL A 191 19.50 26.66 -22.33
CA VAL A 191 19.39 25.38 -21.63
C VAL A 191 19.65 24.22 -22.59
N PRO A 192 20.53 23.26 -22.27
CA PRO A 192 20.72 22.05 -23.05
C PRO A 192 19.38 21.32 -23.29
N LYS A 193 19.13 20.95 -24.55
CA LYS A 193 17.88 20.28 -24.98
C LYS A 193 18.09 18.81 -25.25
N THR A 194 19.32 18.39 -25.44
CA THR A 194 19.72 17.00 -25.67
C THR A 194 20.82 16.59 -24.69
N LEU A 195 21.09 15.31 -24.64
CA LEU A 195 22.19 14.79 -23.82
C LEU A 195 23.56 15.28 -24.41
N ASP A 196 23.65 15.36 -25.72
CA ASP A 196 24.86 15.85 -26.38
C ASP A 196 25.13 17.33 -26.08
N ASP A 197 24.07 18.16 -26.06
CA ASP A 197 24.18 19.56 -25.62
C ASP A 197 24.68 19.65 -24.18
N LEU A 198 24.13 18.77 -23.30
CA LEU A 198 24.52 18.71 -21.89
C LEU A 198 26.00 18.30 -21.75
N MET A 199 26.44 17.31 -22.50
CA MET A 199 27.84 16.85 -22.49
C MET A 199 28.78 17.91 -23.06
N ALA A 200 28.34 18.68 -24.03
CA ALA A 200 29.11 19.79 -24.58
C ALA A 200 29.19 21.01 -23.65
N ALA A 201 28.25 21.13 -22.70
CA ALA A 201 28.23 22.23 -21.75
C ALA A 201 29.07 21.96 -20.48
N GLY A 202 29.55 20.75 -20.26
CA GLY A 202 30.37 20.34 -19.10
C GLY A 202 31.78 20.07 -19.47
#